data_e24573315264009c86010605abfbe3d1
#
_entry.id   e24573315264009c86010605abfbe3d1
#
_cell.length_a   1.000
_cell.length_b   1.000
_cell.length_c   1.000
_cell.angle_alpha   90.00
_cell.angle_beta   90.00
_cell.angle_gamma   90.00
#
_symmetry.space_group_name_H-M   'P 1'
#
loop_
_entity.id
_entity.type
_entity.pdbx_description
1 polymer ?
#
loop_
_entity_poly.entity_id
_entity_poly.type
_entity_poly.pdbx_seq_one_letter_code
_entity_poly.pdbx_strand_id
1 'polypeptide(L)'
;MTNAIWNRLGPAAGLLFLPVLMAGLLIHRYPDVRPTDAHLANWLANVNATTFRFGVYVEALGVLLVIPFAAWLFGRVRQGAKDSSTPATAMLIATATWVALTLPINESWAGLVDQARSGLDIRVAQTIVSINQASYGMTGIVLGVILLSAGVAIVRGGAISRWAGWAAVIIGLFAMVSGPLGTDATPLSLLAYVWIFAVGGYYTFRPGMRRDLEASSSRASIGGGLPATR
;
A
#
# COMPACT_ATOMS: atom_id res chain seq x y z
N MET A 1 -20.08 3.16 -17.75
CA MET A 1 -19.00 4.17 -17.59
C MET A 1 -18.07 3.90 -16.41
N THR A 2 -18.52 3.32 -15.30
CA THR A 2 -17.73 3.08 -14.07
C THR A 2 -16.49 2.18 -14.24
N ASN A 3 -16.57 1.10 -15.02
CA ASN A 3 -15.45 0.15 -15.17
C ASN A 3 -14.20 0.72 -15.89
N ALA A 4 -14.39 1.67 -16.82
CA ALA A 4 -13.28 2.27 -17.57
C ALA A 4 -12.41 3.19 -16.69
N ILE A 5 -13.02 3.91 -15.76
CA ILE A 5 -12.32 4.79 -14.80
C ILE A 5 -11.48 3.94 -13.84
N TRP A 6 -12.06 2.89 -13.25
CA TRP A 6 -11.36 2.00 -12.32
C TRP A 6 -10.17 1.26 -12.95
N ASN A 7 -10.30 0.90 -14.23
CA ASN A 7 -9.20 0.26 -14.98
C ASN A 7 -7.99 1.19 -15.20
N ARG A 8 -8.16 2.50 -15.07
CA ARG A 8 -7.06 3.49 -15.12
C ARG A 8 -6.58 3.90 -13.72
N LEU A 9 -7.51 4.19 -12.83
CA LEU A 9 -7.19 4.68 -11.48
C LEU A 9 -6.46 3.63 -10.64
N GLY A 10 -6.84 2.36 -10.74
CA GLY A 10 -6.22 1.32 -9.94
C GLY A 10 -4.72 1.15 -10.20
N PRO A 11 -4.29 0.90 -11.45
CA PRO A 11 -2.85 0.82 -11.75
C PRO A 11 -2.11 2.12 -11.46
N ALA A 12 -2.71 3.30 -11.78
CA ALA A 12 -2.11 4.60 -11.49
C ALA A 12 -1.92 4.82 -9.99
N ALA A 13 -2.85 4.36 -9.15
CA ALA A 13 -2.69 4.41 -7.70
C ALA A 13 -1.52 3.55 -7.23
N GLY A 14 -1.33 2.35 -7.78
CA GLY A 14 -0.15 1.51 -7.51
C GLY A 14 1.17 2.18 -7.94
N LEU A 15 1.17 2.86 -9.10
CA LEU A 15 2.32 3.63 -9.57
C LEU A 15 2.62 4.84 -8.66
N LEU A 16 1.60 5.53 -8.15
CA LEU A 16 1.77 6.71 -7.29
C LEU A 16 2.04 6.35 -5.83
N PHE A 17 1.68 5.14 -5.40
CA PHE A 17 1.83 4.66 -4.03
C PHE A 17 3.23 4.90 -3.47
N LEU A 18 4.26 4.34 -4.10
CA LEU A 18 5.64 4.43 -3.61
C LEU A 18 6.20 5.86 -3.65
N PRO A 19 6.08 6.64 -4.73
CA PRO A 19 6.53 8.03 -4.73
C PRO A 19 5.87 8.90 -3.66
N VAL A 20 4.56 8.78 -3.44
CA VAL A 20 3.85 9.59 -2.44
C VAL A 20 4.26 9.16 -1.03
N LEU A 21 4.34 7.86 -0.75
CA LEU A 21 4.81 7.33 0.53
C LEU A 21 6.25 7.80 0.83
N MET A 22 7.17 7.70 -0.15
CA MET A 22 8.54 8.16 0.00
C MET A 22 8.64 9.68 0.19
N ALA A 23 7.80 10.46 -0.49
CA ALA A 23 7.74 11.90 -0.28
C ALA A 23 7.34 12.23 1.17
N GLY A 24 6.35 11.55 1.72
CA GLY A 24 5.99 11.68 3.14
C GLY A 24 7.18 11.40 4.06
N LEU A 25 7.84 10.25 3.89
CA LEU A 25 9.01 9.84 4.67
C LEU A 25 10.19 10.80 4.56
N LEU A 26 10.39 11.44 3.41
CA LEU A 26 11.46 12.43 3.21
C LEU A 26 11.16 13.78 3.84
N ILE A 27 9.87 14.17 3.90
CA ILE A 27 9.42 15.43 4.53
C ILE A 27 9.56 15.33 6.05
N HIS A 28 9.09 14.22 6.64
CA HIS A 28 9.24 13.96 8.06
C HIS A 28 10.24 12.81 8.27
N ARG A 29 11.25 13.03 9.06
CA ARG A 29 12.24 12.00 9.36
C ARG A 29 11.91 11.41 10.72
N TYR A 30 11.67 10.11 10.78
CA TYR A 30 11.56 9.39 12.04
C TYR A 30 12.91 9.39 12.77
N PRO A 31 12.92 9.26 14.12
CA PRO A 31 14.15 9.01 14.85
C PRO A 31 14.70 7.62 14.47
N ASP A 32 15.95 7.37 14.85
CA ASP A 32 16.57 6.05 14.63
C ASP A 32 15.74 4.91 15.24
N VAL A 33 15.89 3.73 14.67
CA VAL A 33 15.31 2.52 15.25
C VAL A 33 15.92 2.29 16.62
N ARG A 34 15.10 2.26 17.68
CA ARG A 34 15.52 2.12 19.10
C ARG A 34 16.44 3.26 19.56
N PRO A 35 15.99 4.52 19.52
CA PRO A 35 16.79 5.64 20.00
C PRO A 35 17.04 5.52 21.52
N THR A 36 18.20 5.98 21.98
CA THR A 36 18.44 6.20 23.42
C THR A 36 17.56 7.35 23.92
N ASP A 37 17.31 7.44 25.24
CA ASP A 37 16.54 8.53 25.84
C ASP A 37 17.08 9.91 25.44
N ALA A 38 18.41 10.06 25.46
CA ALA A 38 19.07 11.32 25.08
C ALA A 38 18.87 11.64 23.58
N HIS A 39 18.96 10.62 22.72
CA HIS A 39 18.75 10.79 21.29
C HIS A 39 17.30 11.16 20.97
N LEU A 40 16.34 10.44 21.59
CA LEU A 40 14.91 10.72 21.42
C LEU A 40 14.55 12.11 21.94
N ALA A 41 15.05 12.51 23.13
CA ALA A 41 14.81 13.83 23.68
C ALA A 41 15.36 14.93 22.76
N ASN A 42 16.57 14.77 22.25
CA ASN A 42 17.18 15.71 21.31
C ASN A 42 16.37 15.80 20.00
N TRP A 43 15.92 14.65 19.47
CA TRP A 43 15.10 14.64 18.26
C TRP A 43 13.77 15.36 18.50
N LEU A 44 13.05 15.06 19.59
CA LEU A 44 11.79 15.71 19.95
C LEU A 44 11.94 17.22 20.16
N ALA A 45 13.06 17.66 20.74
CA ALA A 45 13.33 19.09 20.93
C ALA A 45 13.56 19.86 19.62
N ASN A 46 14.09 19.21 18.60
CA ASN A 46 14.48 19.84 17.34
C ASN A 46 13.51 19.60 16.18
N VAL A 47 12.58 18.63 16.29
CA VAL A 47 11.63 18.34 15.22
C VAL A 47 10.63 19.47 15.01
N ASN A 48 10.43 19.90 13.74
CA ASN A 48 9.38 20.85 13.41
C ASN A 48 8.04 20.10 13.31
N ALA A 49 7.14 20.31 14.31
CA ALA A 49 5.88 19.58 14.38
C ALA A 49 4.96 19.82 13.16
N THR A 50 4.93 21.03 12.60
CA THR A 50 4.09 21.33 11.42
C THR A 50 4.57 20.56 10.20
N THR A 51 5.89 20.59 9.95
CA THR A 51 6.51 19.84 8.85
C THR A 51 6.37 18.33 9.06
N PHE A 52 6.57 17.86 10.30
CA PHE A 52 6.42 16.45 10.64
C PHE A 52 4.99 15.97 10.38
N ARG A 53 3.99 16.68 10.90
CA ARG A 53 2.57 16.36 10.70
C ARG A 53 2.20 16.37 9.21
N PHE A 54 2.65 17.37 8.45
CA PHE A 54 2.43 17.42 7.01
C PHE A 54 3.00 16.20 6.30
N GLY A 55 4.24 15.78 6.64
CA GLY A 55 4.86 14.59 6.10
C GLY A 55 4.07 13.31 6.43
N VAL A 56 3.60 13.18 7.68
CA VAL A 56 2.72 12.06 8.11
C VAL A 56 1.44 11.99 7.29
N TYR A 57 0.79 13.12 7.00
CA TYR A 57 -0.39 13.13 6.14
C TYR A 57 -0.08 12.75 4.69
N VAL A 58 1.05 13.19 4.14
CA VAL A 58 1.48 12.77 2.79
C VAL A 58 1.76 11.27 2.76
N GLU A 59 2.42 10.74 3.78
CA GLU A 59 2.63 9.29 3.92
C GLU A 59 1.31 8.53 4.01
N ALA A 60 0.37 9.00 4.83
CA ALA A 60 -0.97 8.40 4.97
C ALA A 60 -1.73 8.39 3.63
N LEU A 61 -1.64 9.46 2.83
CA LEU A 61 -2.18 9.48 1.47
C LEU A 61 -1.53 8.40 0.59
N GLY A 62 -0.22 8.22 0.71
CA GLY A 62 0.49 7.11 0.05
C GLY A 62 -0.11 5.77 0.44
N VAL A 63 -0.25 5.50 1.75
CA VAL A 63 -0.87 4.26 2.27
C VAL A 63 -2.27 4.04 1.70
N LEU A 64 -3.10 5.08 1.63
CA LEU A 64 -4.47 4.98 1.09
C LEU A 64 -4.51 4.64 -0.41
N LEU A 65 -3.48 4.95 -1.18
CA LEU A 65 -3.41 4.59 -2.61
C LEU A 65 -3.35 3.07 -2.85
N VAL A 66 -3.01 2.28 -1.84
CA VAL A 66 -3.05 0.81 -1.97
C VAL A 66 -4.48 0.27 -2.13
N ILE A 67 -5.48 0.98 -1.61
CA ILE A 67 -6.89 0.54 -1.67
C ILE A 67 -7.40 0.45 -3.11
N PRO A 68 -7.37 1.54 -3.93
CA PRO A 68 -7.81 1.45 -5.32
C PRO A 68 -6.94 0.51 -6.16
N PHE A 69 -5.65 0.38 -5.86
CA PHE A 69 -4.79 -0.62 -6.50
C PHE A 69 -5.26 -2.05 -6.19
N ALA A 70 -5.49 -2.38 -4.91
CA ALA A 70 -5.95 -3.70 -4.51
C ALA A 70 -7.35 -4.03 -5.05
N ALA A 71 -8.26 -3.06 -5.09
CA ALA A 71 -9.58 -3.21 -5.68
C ALA A 71 -9.52 -3.51 -7.18
N TRP A 72 -8.64 -2.81 -7.91
CA TRP A 72 -8.38 -3.09 -9.32
C TRP A 72 -7.78 -4.49 -9.52
N LEU A 73 -6.76 -4.83 -8.75
CA LEU A 73 -6.08 -6.13 -8.81
C LEU A 73 -7.08 -7.27 -8.55
N PHE A 74 -7.92 -7.13 -7.53
CA PHE A 74 -9.00 -8.05 -7.23
C PHE A 74 -9.96 -8.26 -8.42
N GLY A 75 -10.41 -7.17 -9.02
CA GLY A 75 -11.27 -7.24 -10.20
C GLY A 75 -10.64 -7.98 -11.38
N ARG A 76 -9.35 -7.73 -11.63
CA ARG A 76 -8.58 -8.40 -12.69
C ARG A 76 -8.40 -9.89 -12.45
N VAL A 77 -8.03 -10.27 -11.24
CA VAL A 77 -7.79 -11.67 -10.90
C VAL A 77 -9.06 -12.49 -10.96
N ARG A 78 -10.20 -11.96 -10.49
CA ARG A 78 -11.49 -12.64 -10.55
C ARG A 78 -12.01 -12.89 -11.97
N GLN A 79 -11.60 -12.08 -12.94
CA GLN A 79 -11.99 -12.29 -14.35
C GLN A 79 -11.27 -13.51 -14.98
N GLY A 80 -10.15 -13.96 -14.41
CA GLY A 80 -9.32 -15.01 -14.99
C GLY A 80 -9.75 -16.44 -14.70
N ALA A 81 -10.17 -16.74 -13.46
CA ALA A 81 -10.60 -18.11 -13.07
C ALA A 81 -11.46 -18.09 -11.79
N LYS A 82 -12.43 -19.02 -11.70
CA LYS A 82 -13.30 -19.16 -10.51
C LYS A 82 -12.50 -19.51 -9.24
N ASP A 83 -11.43 -20.29 -9.35
CA ASP A 83 -10.61 -20.75 -8.21
C ASP A 83 -9.70 -19.68 -7.60
N SER A 84 -9.63 -18.49 -8.22
CA SER A 84 -8.86 -17.36 -7.70
C SER A 84 -9.64 -16.48 -6.71
N SER A 85 -10.94 -16.73 -6.48
CA SER A 85 -11.81 -15.87 -5.67
C SER A 85 -11.41 -15.82 -4.20
N THR A 86 -11.10 -16.96 -3.57
CA THR A 86 -10.71 -17.02 -2.15
C THR A 86 -9.41 -16.26 -1.87
N PRO A 87 -8.28 -16.52 -2.57
CA PRO A 87 -7.06 -15.77 -2.32
C PRO A 87 -7.19 -14.28 -2.69
N ALA A 88 -7.99 -13.94 -3.72
CA ALA A 88 -8.26 -12.54 -4.04
C ALA A 88 -9.03 -11.83 -2.92
N THR A 89 -10.01 -12.49 -2.30
CA THR A 89 -10.74 -11.95 -1.15
C THR A 89 -9.82 -11.82 0.07
N ALA A 90 -8.97 -12.81 0.35
CA ALA A 90 -7.99 -12.75 1.42
C ALA A 90 -7.03 -11.54 1.24
N MET A 91 -6.59 -11.28 0.01
CA MET A 91 -5.79 -10.10 -0.33
C MET A 91 -6.50 -8.80 0.04
N LEU A 92 -7.80 -8.64 -0.31
CA LEU A 92 -8.56 -7.43 0.03
C LEU A 92 -8.72 -7.24 1.53
N ILE A 93 -9.07 -8.30 2.26
CA ILE A 93 -9.22 -8.25 3.71
C ILE A 93 -7.88 -7.87 4.35
N ALA A 94 -6.80 -8.53 3.95
CA ALA A 94 -5.47 -8.21 4.46
C ALA A 94 -5.03 -6.77 4.11
N THR A 95 -5.39 -6.26 2.92
CA THR A 95 -5.12 -4.86 2.54
C THR A 95 -5.86 -3.89 3.46
N ALA A 96 -7.14 -4.12 3.72
CA ALA A 96 -7.92 -3.29 4.65
C ALA A 96 -7.34 -3.34 6.07
N THR A 97 -6.94 -4.52 6.53
CA THR A 97 -6.27 -4.72 7.83
C THR A 97 -4.94 -3.96 7.89
N TRP A 98 -4.12 -4.05 6.84
CA TRP A 98 -2.84 -3.34 6.78
C TRP A 98 -3.02 -1.83 6.86
N VAL A 99 -3.96 -1.26 6.11
CA VAL A 99 -4.28 0.17 6.16
C VAL A 99 -4.77 0.57 7.55
N ALA A 100 -5.68 -0.22 8.13
CA ALA A 100 -6.25 0.03 9.45
C ALA A 100 -5.20 -0.04 10.58
N LEU A 101 -4.13 -0.82 10.42
CA LEU A 101 -3.02 -0.88 11.37
C LEU A 101 -2.01 0.24 11.15
N THR A 102 -1.73 0.59 9.89
CA THR A 102 -0.66 1.55 9.54
C THR A 102 -1.07 3.00 9.86
N LEU A 103 -2.31 3.40 9.57
CA LEU A 103 -2.75 4.78 9.81
C LEU A 103 -2.68 5.21 11.28
N PRO A 104 -3.15 4.42 12.28
CA PRO A 104 -3.00 4.77 13.69
C PRO A 104 -1.54 4.85 14.16
N ILE A 105 -0.64 4.03 13.59
CA ILE A 105 0.80 4.11 13.90
C ILE A 105 1.35 5.46 13.44
N ASN A 106 1.03 5.88 12.24
CA ASN A 106 1.45 7.18 11.70
C ASN A 106 0.91 8.33 12.55
N GLU A 107 -0.37 8.28 12.94
CA GLU A 107 -1.00 9.30 13.78
C GLU A 107 -0.40 9.34 15.19
N SER A 108 -0.02 8.19 15.75
CA SER A 108 0.62 8.14 17.08
C SER A 108 1.99 8.84 17.10
N TRP A 109 2.73 8.81 16.00
CA TRP A 109 3.96 9.58 15.86
C TRP A 109 3.71 11.09 15.82
N ALA A 110 2.67 11.53 15.09
CA ALA A 110 2.28 12.94 15.09
C ALA A 110 1.85 13.40 16.49
N GLY A 111 1.06 12.57 17.19
CA GLY A 111 0.66 12.81 18.57
C GLY A 111 1.84 12.87 19.54
N LEU A 112 2.85 12.01 19.37
CA LEU A 112 4.07 12.06 20.17
C LEU A 112 4.81 13.38 20.03
N VAL A 113 4.97 13.88 18.80
CA VAL A 113 5.64 15.16 18.53
C VAL A 113 4.86 16.36 19.14
N ASP A 114 3.53 16.30 19.10
CA ASP A 114 2.70 17.35 19.72
C ASP A 114 2.80 17.32 21.26
N GLN A 115 2.72 16.15 21.86
CA GLN A 115 2.79 15.96 23.32
C GLN A 115 4.17 16.34 23.88
N ALA A 116 5.24 16.13 23.13
CA ALA A 116 6.59 16.49 23.56
C ALA A 116 6.71 18.00 23.90
N ARG A 117 5.97 18.86 23.19
CA ARG A 117 5.92 20.30 23.46
C ARG A 117 5.19 20.68 24.75
N SER A 118 4.35 19.78 25.25
CA SER A 118 3.60 19.94 26.50
C SER A 118 4.31 19.35 27.71
N GLY A 119 5.59 18.95 27.57
CA GLY A 119 6.38 18.41 28.66
C GLY A 119 6.20 16.90 28.89
N LEU A 120 5.99 16.13 27.82
CA LEU A 120 5.87 14.68 27.90
C LEU A 120 7.13 14.04 28.55
N ASP A 121 6.92 13.15 29.51
CA ASP A 121 8.02 12.35 30.11
C ASP A 121 8.68 11.48 29.04
N ILE A 122 10.01 11.50 29.02
CA ILE A 122 10.81 10.73 28.03
C ILE A 122 10.55 9.23 28.11
N ARG A 123 10.23 8.68 29.29
CA ARG A 123 9.90 7.26 29.45
C ARG A 123 8.59 6.89 28.77
N VAL A 124 7.60 7.81 28.83
CA VAL A 124 6.33 7.64 28.11
C VAL A 124 6.59 7.72 26.61
N ALA A 125 7.40 8.67 26.16
CA ALA A 125 7.82 8.77 24.76
C ALA A 125 8.48 7.48 24.27
N GLN A 126 9.43 6.89 25.03
CA GLN A 126 10.08 5.62 24.70
C GLN A 126 9.07 4.45 24.64
N THR A 127 8.10 4.43 25.53
CA THR A 127 7.04 3.41 25.49
C THR A 127 6.24 3.49 24.19
N ILE A 128 5.83 4.69 23.78
CA ILE A 128 5.10 4.91 22.51
C ILE A 128 5.96 4.47 21.32
N VAL A 129 7.23 4.85 21.29
CA VAL A 129 8.18 4.43 20.24
C VAL A 129 8.28 2.91 20.16
N SER A 130 8.42 2.24 21.31
CA SER A 130 8.52 0.78 21.39
C SER A 130 7.26 0.07 20.89
N ILE A 131 6.08 0.58 21.25
CA ILE A 131 4.79 0.07 20.76
C ILE A 131 4.68 0.26 19.23
N ASN A 132 5.04 1.43 18.72
CA ASN A 132 5.02 1.70 17.29
C ASN A 132 5.95 0.76 16.53
N GLN A 133 7.16 0.53 17.01
CA GLN A 133 8.11 -0.38 16.38
C GLN A 133 7.62 -1.83 16.37
N ALA A 134 7.05 -2.30 17.49
CA ALA A 134 6.41 -3.63 17.54
C ALA A 134 5.24 -3.73 16.54
N SER A 135 4.44 -2.66 16.42
CA SER A 135 3.32 -2.60 15.50
C SER A 135 3.77 -2.62 14.03
N TYR A 136 4.90 -1.99 13.68
CA TYR A 136 5.50 -2.11 12.35
C TYR A 136 5.88 -3.55 11.99
N GLY A 137 6.38 -4.33 12.94
CA GLY A 137 6.63 -5.76 12.73
C GLY A 137 5.35 -6.51 12.33
N MET A 138 4.24 -6.20 12.99
CA MET A 138 2.93 -6.79 12.65
C MET A 138 2.42 -6.36 11.29
N THR A 139 2.57 -5.07 10.91
CA THR A 139 2.18 -4.61 9.55
C THR A 139 2.99 -5.32 8.46
N GLY A 140 4.25 -5.68 8.73
CA GLY A 140 5.09 -6.47 7.82
C GLY A 140 4.52 -7.86 7.57
N ILE A 141 4.04 -8.55 8.61
CA ILE A 141 3.37 -9.87 8.47
C ILE A 141 2.11 -9.74 7.61
N VAL A 142 1.26 -8.74 7.89
CA VAL A 142 0.03 -8.51 7.13
C VAL A 142 0.34 -8.18 5.66
N LEU A 143 1.38 -7.39 5.41
CA LEU A 143 1.87 -7.11 4.06
C LEU A 143 2.33 -8.39 3.34
N GLY A 144 2.98 -9.31 4.06
CA GLY A 144 3.33 -10.63 3.56
C GLY A 144 2.09 -11.44 3.15
N VAL A 145 1.02 -11.41 3.97
CA VAL A 145 -0.26 -12.07 3.63
C VAL A 145 -0.90 -11.45 2.39
N ILE A 146 -0.86 -10.12 2.23
CA ILE A 146 -1.35 -9.44 1.03
C ILE A 146 -0.64 -9.98 -0.21
N LEU A 147 0.70 -9.97 -0.19
CA LEU A 147 1.50 -10.39 -1.35
C LEU A 147 1.36 -11.87 -1.65
N LEU A 148 1.37 -12.73 -0.63
CA LEU A 148 1.17 -14.16 -0.81
C LEU A 148 -0.20 -14.45 -1.44
N SER A 149 -1.24 -13.85 -0.91
CA SER A 149 -2.62 -14.00 -1.41
C SER A 149 -2.76 -13.44 -2.84
N ALA A 150 -2.20 -12.25 -3.11
CA ALA A 150 -2.16 -11.66 -4.44
C ALA A 150 -1.42 -12.57 -5.42
N GLY A 151 -0.25 -13.06 -5.03
CA GLY A 151 0.59 -13.92 -5.85
C GLY A 151 -0.11 -15.22 -6.24
N VAL A 152 -0.71 -15.92 -5.26
CA VAL A 152 -1.49 -17.14 -5.51
C VAL A 152 -2.67 -16.85 -6.43
N ALA A 153 -3.40 -15.75 -6.19
CA ALA A 153 -4.53 -15.35 -7.01
C ALA A 153 -4.12 -15.05 -8.46
N ILE A 154 -2.99 -14.36 -8.66
CA ILE A 154 -2.44 -14.04 -9.99
C ILE A 154 -2.01 -15.32 -10.73
N VAL A 155 -1.27 -16.21 -10.05
CA VAL A 155 -0.78 -17.47 -10.67
C VAL A 155 -1.95 -18.34 -11.10
N ARG A 156 -3.01 -18.43 -10.31
CA ARG A 156 -4.21 -19.21 -10.64
C ARG A 156 -5.12 -18.52 -11.65
N GLY A 157 -5.26 -17.21 -11.55
CA GLY A 157 -6.20 -16.41 -12.37
C GLY A 157 -5.76 -16.20 -13.81
N GLY A 158 -4.45 -16.18 -14.08
CA GLY A 158 -3.89 -16.01 -15.44
C GLY A 158 -4.15 -14.63 -16.11
N ALA A 159 -4.91 -13.74 -15.48
CA ALA A 159 -5.24 -12.43 -16.04
C ALA A 159 -4.09 -11.41 -15.94
N ILE A 160 -3.10 -11.72 -15.13
CA ILE A 160 -1.89 -10.94 -14.89
C ILE A 160 -0.69 -11.83 -15.15
N SER A 161 0.44 -11.24 -15.52
CA SER A 161 1.66 -11.99 -15.83
C SER A 161 2.10 -12.88 -14.66
N ARG A 162 2.34 -14.17 -14.92
CA ARG A 162 2.69 -15.17 -13.91
C ARG A 162 3.97 -14.82 -13.14
N TRP A 163 4.93 -14.13 -13.77
CA TRP A 163 6.14 -13.69 -13.07
C TRP A 163 5.84 -12.76 -11.91
N ALA A 164 4.88 -11.81 -12.09
CA ALA A 164 4.45 -10.91 -11.03
C ALA A 164 3.80 -11.68 -9.88
N GLY A 165 3.04 -12.74 -10.18
CA GLY A 165 2.47 -13.63 -9.16
C GLY A 165 3.55 -14.36 -8.36
N TRP A 166 4.52 -14.99 -9.02
CA TRP A 166 5.61 -15.68 -8.32
C TRP A 166 6.50 -14.74 -7.51
N ALA A 167 6.81 -13.55 -8.05
CA ALA A 167 7.53 -12.53 -7.29
C ALA A 167 6.77 -12.15 -6.01
N ALA A 168 5.45 -11.94 -6.08
CA ALA A 168 4.63 -11.65 -4.91
C ALA A 168 4.63 -12.79 -3.88
N VAL A 169 4.55 -14.06 -4.32
CA VAL A 169 4.63 -15.24 -3.43
C VAL A 169 5.95 -15.24 -2.68
N ILE A 170 7.07 -15.09 -3.39
CA ILE A 170 8.41 -15.13 -2.79
C ILE A 170 8.59 -13.99 -1.79
N ILE A 171 8.30 -12.75 -2.20
CA ILE A 171 8.42 -11.57 -1.32
C ILE A 171 7.49 -11.72 -0.10
N GLY A 172 6.25 -12.19 -0.32
CA GLY A 172 5.27 -12.38 0.74
C GLY A 172 5.70 -13.40 1.79
N LEU A 173 6.27 -14.54 1.38
CA LEU A 173 6.82 -15.55 2.30
C LEU A 173 7.96 -14.98 3.13
N PHE A 174 8.90 -14.27 2.52
CA PHE A 174 10.00 -13.63 3.24
C PHE A 174 9.50 -12.56 4.22
N ALA A 175 8.53 -11.73 3.83
CA ALA A 175 7.96 -10.72 4.70
C ALA A 175 7.27 -11.33 5.93
N MET A 176 6.56 -12.46 5.78
CA MET A 176 5.92 -13.16 6.90
C MET A 176 6.92 -13.76 7.89
N VAL A 177 8.07 -14.23 7.43
CA VAL A 177 9.07 -14.89 8.29
C VAL A 177 9.99 -13.88 8.98
N SER A 178 10.25 -12.72 8.37
CA SER A 178 11.18 -11.73 8.91
C SER A 178 10.72 -11.07 10.21
N GLY A 179 9.42 -10.81 10.36
CA GLY A 179 8.86 -10.21 11.58
C GLY A 179 9.16 -11.02 12.85
N PRO A 180 8.82 -12.32 12.91
CA PRO A 180 9.11 -13.19 14.05
C PRO A 180 10.60 -13.40 14.34
N LEU A 181 11.46 -13.27 13.34
CA LEU A 181 12.91 -13.43 13.50
C LEU A 181 13.60 -12.17 14.06
N GLY A 182 12.86 -11.10 14.31
CA GLY A 182 13.42 -9.86 14.84
C GLY A 182 14.40 -9.17 13.87
N THR A 183 14.41 -9.58 12.61
CA THR A 183 15.18 -8.92 11.55
C THR A 183 14.48 -7.63 11.16
N ASP A 184 15.24 -6.58 10.82
CA ASP A 184 14.66 -5.34 10.31
C ASP A 184 13.78 -5.64 9.10
N ALA A 185 12.45 -5.55 9.29
CA ALA A 185 11.47 -5.82 8.23
C ALA A 185 11.50 -4.76 7.12
N THR A 186 12.21 -3.66 7.33
CA THR A 186 12.30 -2.51 6.41
C THR A 186 12.70 -2.89 4.99
N PRO A 187 13.76 -3.69 4.74
CA PRO A 187 14.13 -4.06 3.35
C PRO A 187 13.06 -4.87 2.63
N LEU A 188 12.36 -5.75 3.36
CA LEU A 188 11.34 -6.62 2.77
C LEU A 188 10.03 -5.86 2.52
N SER A 189 9.67 -4.93 3.42
CA SER A 189 8.57 -4.01 3.17
C SER A 189 8.83 -3.15 1.94
N LEU A 190 10.07 -2.68 1.76
CA LEU A 190 10.45 -1.92 0.57
C LEU A 190 10.30 -2.75 -0.71
N LEU A 191 10.69 -4.03 -0.70
CA LEU A 191 10.48 -4.92 -1.86
C LEU A 191 9.00 -5.09 -2.20
N ALA A 192 8.14 -5.17 -1.17
CA ALA A 192 6.69 -5.22 -1.36
C ALA A 192 6.16 -3.93 -2.00
N TYR A 193 6.64 -2.78 -1.56
CA TYR A 193 6.27 -1.48 -2.12
C TYR A 193 6.76 -1.33 -3.56
N VAL A 194 7.98 -1.76 -3.85
CA VAL A 194 8.54 -1.81 -5.22
C VAL A 194 7.71 -2.74 -6.11
N TRP A 195 7.24 -3.87 -5.60
CA TRP A 195 6.36 -4.77 -6.35
C TRP A 195 5.03 -4.09 -6.72
N ILE A 196 4.36 -3.40 -5.76
CA ILE A 196 3.13 -2.65 -6.02
C ILE A 196 3.37 -1.58 -7.09
N PHE A 197 4.45 -0.82 -6.95
CA PHE A 197 4.87 0.21 -7.90
C PHE A 197 5.13 -0.37 -9.30
N ALA A 198 5.88 -1.47 -9.40
CA ALA A 198 6.24 -2.09 -10.68
C ALA A 198 5.02 -2.65 -11.40
N VAL A 199 4.12 -3.33 -10.67
CA VAL A 199 2.86 -3.85 -11.24
C VAL A 199 1.95 -2.68 -11.65
N GLY A 200 1.79 -1.68 -10.79
CA GLY A 200 1.02 -0.47 -11.11
C GLY A 200 1.55 0.23 -12.36
N GLY A 201 2.86 0.47 -12.43
CA GLY A 201 3.52 1.10 -13.57
C GLY A 201 3.38 0.30 -14.86
N TYR A 202 3.67 -1.00 -14.81
CA TYR A 202 3.52 -1.88 -15.98
C TYR A 202 2.12 -1.81 -16.59
N TYR A 203 1.06 -1.89 -15.76
CA TYR A 203 -0.31 -1.86 -16.26
C TYR A 203 -0.82 -0.46 -16.58
N THR A 204 -0.26 0.60 -16.00
CA THR A 204 -0.57 1.98 -16.38
C THR A 204 -0.10 2.31 -17.79
N PHE A 205 1.10 1.82 -18.17
CA PHE A 205 1.72 2.15 -19.47
C PHE A 205 1.52 1.11 -20.56
N ARG A 206 0.82 -0.01 -20.30
CA ARG A 206 0.63 -1.08 -21.28
C ARG A 206 -0.29 -0.65 -22.44
N PRO A 207 0.17 -0.70 -23.71
CA PRO A 207 -0.56 -0.17 -24.87
C PRO A 207 -1.92 -0.85 -25.17
N GLY A 208 -2.09 -2.11 -24.73
CA GLY A 208 -3.34 -2.88 -24.97
C GLY A 208 -4.56 -2.31 -24.25
N MET A 209 -4.38 -1.65 -23.10
CA MET A 209 -5.49 -1.05 -22.36
C MET A 209 -6.09 0.17 -23.10
N ARG A 210 -5.32 0.85 -23.94
CA ARG A 210 -5.77 1.96 -24.77
C ARG A 210 -6.72 1.47 -25.88
N ARG A 211 -6.39 0.35 -26.53
CA ARG A 211 -7.22 -0.23 -27.62
C ARG A 211 -8.55 -0.78 -27.10
N ASP A 212 -8.57 -1.43 -25.93
CA ASP A 212 -9.82 -1.94 -25.33
C ASP A 212 -10.78 -0.81 -24.95
N LEU A 213 -10.26 0.36 -24.59
CA LEU A 213 -11.04 1.55 -24.26
C LEU A 213 -11.59 2.25 -25.50
N GLU A 214 -10.80 2.34 -26.56
CA GLU A 214 -11.22 2.89 -27.86
C GLU A 214 -12.28 1.98 -28.50
N ALA A 215 -12.12 0.65 -28.40
CA ALA A 215 -13.10 -0.32 -28.88
C ALA A 215 -14.42 -0.26 -28.09
N SER A 216 -14.36 -0.05 -26.76
CA SER A 216 -15.56 0.06 -25.92
C SER A 216 -16.31 1.39 -26.13
N SER A 217 -15.59 2.49 -26.36
CA SER A 217 -16.19 3.79 -26.68
C SER A 217 -16.84 3.80 -28.07
N SER A 218 -16.21 3.14 -29.04
CA SER A 218 -16.76 2.97 -30.39
C SER A 218 -18.05 2.14 -30.41
N ARG A 219 -18.11 1.06 -29.62
CA ARG A 219 -19.36 0.25 -29.49
C ARG A 219 -20.48 1.01 -28.79
N ALA A 220 -20.18 1.85 -27.82
CA ALA A 220 -21.18 2.68 -27.15
C ALA A 220 -21.79 3.75 -28.07
N SER A 221 -21.00 4.28 -28.99
CA SER A 221 -21.47 5.29 -29.99
C SER A 221 -22.34 4.66 -31.09
N ILE A 222 -22.11 3.40 -31.46
CA ILE A 222 -22.86 2.69 -32.48
C ILE A 222 -24.20 2.12 -31.94
N GLY A 223 -24.25 1.77 -30.65
CA GLY A 223 -25.46 1.20 -30.00
C GLY A 223 -26.53 2.23 -29.59
N GLY A 224 -26.29 3.54 -29.76
CA GLY A 224 -27.20 4.63 -29.41
C GLY A 224 -28.25 4.99 -30.48
N GLY A 225 -28.28 4.29 -31.59
CA GLY A 225 -29.34 4.44 -32.61
C GLY A 225 -30.62 3.79 -32.12
N LEU A 226 -31.57 4.58 -31.62
CA LEU A 226 -32.93 4.13 -31.29
C LEU A 226 -33.60 3.53 -32.53
N PRO A 227 -34.28 2.38 -32.42
CA PRO A 227 -35.13 1.91 -33.52
C PRO A 227 -36.27 2.92 -33.68
N ALA A 228 -36.38 3.48 -34.88
CA ALA A 228 -37.53 4.28 -35.27
C ALA A 228 -38.80 3.42 -35.16
N THR A 229 -39.68 3.77 -34.21
CA THR A 229 -41.03 3.22 -34.11
C THR A 229 -41.81 3.53 -35.38
N ARG A 230 -42.25 2.48 -36.03
CA ARG A 230 -43.40 2.53 -36.97
C ARG A 230 -44.59 1.91 -36.30
#